data_91594ef72bcb84e7adc2f5d73238178c
#
_entry.id   91594ef72bcb84e7adc2f5d73238178c
#
_cell.length_a   1.000
_cell.length_b   1.000
_cell.length_c   1.000
_cell.angle_alpha   90.00
_cell.angle_beta   90.00
_cell.angle_gamma   90.00
#
_symmetry.space_group_name_H-M   'P 1'
#
loop_
_entity.id
_entity.type
_entity.pdbx_description
1 polymer ?
#
loop_
_entity_poly.entity_id
_entity_poly.type
_entity_poly.pdbx_seq_one_letter_code
_entity_poly.pdbx_strand_id
1 'polypeptide(L)'
;MKKVFVNGYGTIGSRIAKFIKDDSDIVVIGIGKHSPDEKVQLAINDGFSVYVPDDKIENFKDYNISGSIESILDDCDLVIDASPGGKGFLNKKNMYESKDVKVIFQGGETI
;
A
#
# COMPACT_ATOMS: atom_id res chain seq x y z
N MET A 1 3.43 -14.42 -12.46
CA MET A 1 3.03 -13.01 -12.29
C MET A 1 3.38 -12.53 -10.89
N LYS A 2 4.08 -11.42 -10.82
CA LYS A 2 4.53 -10.85 -9.55
C LYS A 2 3.39 -10.13 -8.85
N LYS A 3 3.15 -10.47 -7.59
CA LYS A 3 2.10 -9.82 -6.78
C LYS A 3 2.71 -8.63 -6.04
N VAL A 4 2.23 -7.43 -6.32
CA VAL A 4 2.78 -6.19 -5.80
C VAL A 4 1.74 -5.46 -4.96
N PHE A 5 2.17 -4.98 -3.80
CA PHE A 5 1.36 -4.13 -2.94
C PHE A 5 2.01 -2.76 -2.86
N VAL A 6 1.24 -1.71 -3.12
CA VAL A 6 1.74 -0.33 -3.05
C VAL A 6 1.24 0.29 -1.74
N ASN A 7 2.15 0.50 -0.80
CA ASN A 7 1.78 1.04 0.51
C ASN A 7 1.86 2.56 0.48
N GLY A 8 0.72 3.18 0.33
CA GLY A 8 0.57 4.63 0.21
C GLY A 8 -0.08 5.00 -1.09
N TYR A 9 -1.11 5.84 -1.02
CA TYR A 9 -1.84 6.26 -2.23
C TYR A 9 -1.89 7.78 -2.32
N GLY A 10 -0.75 8.41 -2.07
CA GLY A 10 -0.56 9.84 -2.31
C GLY A 10 -0.20 10.07 -3.77
N THR A 11 0.44 11.20 -4.05
CA THR A 11 0.78 11.58 -5.42
C THR A 11 1.69 10.54 -6.08
N ILE A 12 2.75 10.13 -5.39
CA ILE A 12 3.71 9.18 -5.95
C ILE A 12 3.12 7.77 -5.98
N GLY A 13 2.52 7.33 -4.87
CA GLY A 13 1.95 5.99 -4.79
C GLY A 13 0.87 5.74 -5.82
N SER A 14 -0.02 6.71 -6.03
CA SER A 14 -1.08 6.56 -7.02
C SER A 14 -0.53 6.48 -8.43
N ARG A 15 0.51 7.26 -8.73
CA ARG A 15 1.15 7.21 -10.05
C ARG A 15 1.81 5.87 -10.30
N ILE A 16 2.52 5.36 -9.29
CA ILE A 16 3.18 4.06 -9.41
C ILE A 16 2.14 2.96 -9.62
N ALA A 17 1.11 2.93 -8.79
CA ALA A 17 0.09 1.90 -8.88
C ALA A 17 -0.58 1.89 -10.25
N LYS A 18 -0.92 3.06 -10.77
CA LYS A 18 -1.56 3.17 -12.07
C LYS A 18 -0.61 2.77 -13.20
N PHE A 19 0.68 3.11 -13.06
CA PHE A 19 1.67 2.79 -14.08
C PHE A 19 1.90 1.29 -14.20
N ILE A 20 2.10 0.61 -13.06
CA ILE A 20 2.40 -0.83 -13.09
C ILE A 20 1.16 -1.70 -13.26
N LYS A 21 -0.02 -1.15 -13.04
CA LYS A 21 -1.29 -1.87 -13.17
C LYS A 21 -1.45 -2.49 -14.57
N ASP A 22 -0.92 -1.84 -15.58
CA ASP A 22 -1.06 -2.28 -16.95
C ASP A 22 0.06 -3.22 -17.41
N ASP A 23 1.02 -3.50 -16.55
CA ASP A 23 2.12 -4.41 -16.88
C ASP A 23 1.61 -5.86 -16.84
N SER A 24 1.86 -6.60 -17.91
CA SER A 24 1.37 -7.98 -18.01
C SER A 24 2.04 -8.96 -17.05
N ASP A 25 3.21 -8.60 -16.52
CA ASP A 25 3.97 -9.46 -15.61
C ASP A 25 3.72 -9.14 -14.14
N ILE A 26 2.91 -8.13 -13.87
CA ILE A 26 2.66 -7.65 -12.52
C ILE A 26 1.16 -7.59 -12.26
N VAL A 27 0.78 -7.99 -11.06
CA VAL A 27 -0.58 -7.73 -10.57
C VAL A 27 -0.49 -6.89 -9.30
N VAL A 28 -1.17 -5.74 -9.29
CA VAL A 28 -1.27 -4.91 -8.10
C VAL A 28 -2.40 -5.47 -7.25
N ILE A 29 -2.04 -6.16 -6.17
CA ILE A 29 -3.05 -6.82 -5.34
C ILE A 29 -3.73 -5.88 -4.37
N GLY A 30 -3.18 -4.67 -4.20
CA GLY A 30 -3.81 -3.68 -3.36
C GLY A 30 -2.94 -2.47 -3.12
N ILE A 31 -3.54 -1.47 -2.52
CA ILE A 31 -2.82 -0.27 -2.07
C ILE A 31 -3.09 -0.08 -0.58
N GLY A 32 -2.20 0.62 0.09
CA GLY A 32 -2.32 0.88 1.51
C GLY A 32 -2.68 2.32 1.80
N LYS A 33 -3.56 2.51 2.77
CA LYS A 33 -3.92 3.83 3.27
C LYS A 33 -3.75 3.85 4.79
N HIS A 34 -3.23 4.95 5.29
CA HIS A 34 -3.00 5.10 6.72
C HIS A 34 -3.90 6.16 7.36
N SER A 35 -4.59 6.95 6.54
CA SER A 35 -5.52 7.96 7.01
C SER A 35 -6.82 7.90 6.21
N PRO A 36 -7.97 8.05 6.88
CA PRO A 36 -9.26 8.00 6.19
C PRO A 36 -9.58 9.34 5.53
N ASP A 37 -9.10 9.54 4.32
CA ASP A 37 -9.33 10.76 3.55
C ASP A 37 -9.93 10.43 2.19
N GLU A 38 -10.13 11.48 1.36
CA GLU A 38 -10.77 11.31 0.06
C GLU A 38 -10.01 10.40 -0.89
N LYS A 39 -8.73 10.17 -0.64
CA LYS A 39 -7.93 9.30 -1.49
C LYS A 39 -8.32 7.84 -1.36
N VAL A 40 -8.98 7.46 -0.27
CA VAL A 40 -9.52 6.10 -0.13
C VAL A 40 -10.52 5.84 -1.25
N GLN A 41 -11.47 6.76 -1.41
CA GLN A 41 -12.50 6.60 -2.44
C GLN A 41 -11.89 6.70 -3.84
N LEU A 42 -10.87 7.55 -3.98
CA LEU A 42 -10.16 7.67 -5.25
C LEU A 42 -9.54 6.35 -5.66
N ALA A 43 -8.87 5.67 -4.72
CA ALA A 43 -8.26 4.38 -4.99
C ALA A 43 -9.31 3.34 -5.39
N ILE A 44 -10.42 3.31 -4.69
CA ILE A 44 -11.53 2.39 -5.00
C ILE A 44 -12.04 2.67 -6.41
N ASN A 45 -12.25 3.93 -6.74
CA ASN A 45 -12.73 4.33 -8.06
C ASN A 45 -11.73 3.99 -9.16
N ASP A 46 -10.44 3.99 -8.84
CA ASP A 46 -9.39 3.62 -9.78
C ASP A 46 -9.27 2.11 -9.96
N GLY A 47 -10.03 1.33 -9.21
CA GLY A 47 -10.07 -0.11 -9.35
C GLY A 47 -9.13 -0.87 -8.43
N PHE A 48 -8.62 -0.24 -7.39
CA PHE A 48 -7.70 -0.89 -6.46
C PHE A 48 -8.42 -1.34 -5.18
N SER A 49 -7.96 -2.44 -4.62
CA SER A 49 -8.37 -2.88 -3.29
C SER A 49 -7.59 -2.09 -2.26
N VAL A 50 -8.26 -1.60 -1.23
CA VAL A 50 -7.65 -0.75 -0.20
C VAL A 50 -7.44 -1.54 1.08
N TYR A 51 -6.22 -1.47 1.61
CA TYR A 51 -5.85 -2.12 2.86
C TYR A 51 -5.34 -1.06 3.83
N VAL A 52 -5.60 -1.26 5.12
CA VAL A 52 -5.23 -0.30 6.16
C VAL A 52 -4.53 -1.04 7.30
N PRO A 53 -3.75 -0.33 8.15
CA PRO A 53 -3.16 -1.00 9.31
C PRO A 53 -4.24 -1.62 10.19
N ASP A 54 -3.91 -2.77 10.77
CA ASP A 54 -4.84 -3.54 11.61
C ASP A 54 -5.46 -2.67 12.71
N ASP A 55 -4.64 -1.87 13.37
CA ASP A 55 -5.08 -1.04 14.48
C ASP A 55 -5.88 0.19 14.04
N LYS A 56 -6.06 0.38 12.74
CA LYS A 56 -6.79 1.54 12.19
C LYS A 56 -8.04 1.17 11.43
N ILE A 57 -8.39 -0.10 11.35
CA ILE A 57 -9.55 -0.56 10.60
C ILE A 57 -10.82 0.18 11.02
N GLU A 58 -11.00 0.40 12.31
CA GLU A 58 -12.16 1.11 12.83
C GLU A 58 -12.29 2.52 12.29
N ASN A 59 -11.16 3.18 12.02
CA ASN A 59 -11.18 4.55 11.51
C ASN A 59 -11.67 4.63 10.07
N PHE A 60 -11.73 3.49 9.39
CA PHE A 60 -12.12 3.43 7.98
C PHE A 60 -13.50 2.80 7.78
N LYS A 61 -14.29 2.70 8.83
CA LYS A 61 -15.58 2.00 8.77
C LYS A 61 -16.56 2.58 7.76
N ASP A 62 -16.39 3.85 7.40
CA ASP A 62 -17.24 4.50 6.40
C ASP A 62 -16.79 4.23 4.98
N TYR A 63 -15.70 3.49 4.80
CA TYR A 63 -15.14 3.19 3.49
C TYR A 63 -15.15 1.68 3.24
N ASN A 64 -15.21 1.33 1.97
CA ASN A 64 -15.20 -0.07 1.57
C ASN A 64 -13.76 -0.58 1.44
N ILE A 65 -13.14 -0.92 2.56
CA ILE A 65 -11.78 -1.45 2.57
C ILE A 65 -11.80 -2.97 2.43
N SER A 66 -10.68 -3.51 1.96
CA SER A 66 -10.56 -4.95 1.69
C SER A 66 -9.97 -5.75 2.85
N GLY A 67 -9.22 -5.10 3.72
CA GLY A 67 -8.63 -5.79 4.87
C GLY A 67 -7.46 -5.04 5.46
N SER A 68 -6.62 -5.76 6.20
CA SER A 68 -5.45 -5.17 6.85
C SER A 68 -4.20 -5.29 5.99
N ILE A 69 -3.30 -4.31 6.14
CA ILE A 69 -2.00 -4.35 5.47
C ILE A 69 -1.22 -5.58 5.94
N GLU A 70 -1.23 -5.84 7.23
CA GLU A 70 -0.52 -6.98 7.81
C GLU A 70 -0.93 -8.30 7.15
N SER A 71 -2.21 -8.42 6.85
CA SER A 71 -2.75 -9.61 6.21
C SER A 71 -2.30 -9.74 4.76
N ILE A 72 -2.38 -8.65 3.98
CA ILE A 72 -2.05 -8.72 2.56
C ILE A 72 -0.55 -8.91 2.32
N LEU A 73 0.29 -8.51 3.27
CA LEU A 73 1.73 -8.70 3.14
C LEU A 73 2.11 -10.17 3.02
N ASP A 74 1.33 -11.06 3.59
CA ASP A 74 1.57 -12.49 3.48
C ASP A 74 1.32 -13.03 2.07
N ASP A 75 0.59 -12.29 1.27
CA ASP A 75 0.21 -12.73 -0.08
C ASP A 75 0.99 -12.03 -1.18
N CYS A 76 1.84 -11.05 -0.86
CA CYS A 76 2.54 -10.32 -1.89
C CYS A 76 4.00 -10.74 -2.01
N ASP A 77 4.56 -10.51 -3.20
CA ASP A 77 5.97 -10.80 -3.50
C ASP A 77 6.84 -9.57 -3.28
N LEU A 78 6.27 -8.39 -3.45
CA LEU A 78 7.00 -7.13 -3.40
C LEU A 78 6.10 -6.03 -2.88
N VAL A 79 6.66 -5.21 -2.01
CA VAL A 79 5.98 -3.99 -1.53
C VAL A 79 6.73 -2.80 -2.08
N ILE A 80 5.99 -1.85 -2.64
CA ILE A 80 6.53 -0.53 -2.96
C ILE A 80 5.97 0.41 -1.91
N ASP A 81 6.84 0.90 -1.04
CA ASP A 81 6.43 1.81 0.02
C ASP A 81 6.56 3.24 -0.46
N ALA A 82 5.42 3.88 -0.67
CA ALA A 82 5.35 5.27 -1.13
C ALA A 82 4.80 6.17 -0.03
N SER A 83 5.00 5.78 1.22
CA SER A 83 4.56 6.56 2.37
C SER A 83 5.36 7.86 2.47
N PRO A 84 4.79 8.92 3.07
CA PRO A 84 5.50 10.18 3.26
C PRO A 84 6.74 10.03 4.13
N GLY A 85 7.64 10.99 4.03
CA GLY A 85 8.95 10.97 4.67
C GLY A 85 8.97 10.44 6.10
N GLY A 86 9.90 9.57 6.39
CA GLY A 86 10.05 8.93 7.68
C GLY A 86 9.13 7.75 7.92
N LYS A 87 8.01 7.69 7.25
CA LYS A 87 7.05 6.61 7.42
C LYS A 87 7.55 5.29 6.85
N GLY A 88 8.31 5.34 5.77
CA GLY A 88 8.89 4.14 5.17
C GLY A 88 9.77 3.39 6.15
N PHE A 89 10.59 4.12 6.90
CA PHE A 89 11.45 3.51 7.91
C PHE A 89 10.61 2.86 9.04
N LEU A 90 9.58 3.56 9.49
CA LEU A 90 8.69 3.02 10.53
C LEU A 90 7.96 1.78 10.03
N ASN A 91 7.51 1.81 8.78
CA ASN A 91 6.84 0.66 8.19
C ASN A 91 7.77 -0.54 8.09
N LYS A 92 9.03 -0.31 7.72
CA LYS A 92 10.01 -1.38 7.68
C LYS A 92 10.12 -2.06 9.03
N LYS A 93 10.27 -1.26 10.08
CA LYS A 93 10.44 -1.78 11.42
C LYS A 93 9.18 -2.44 11.95
N ASN A 94 8.02 -1.85 11.70
CA ASN A 94 6.77 -2.28 12.32
C ASN A 94 6.03 -3.35 11.52
N MET A 95 6.22 -3.39 10.21
CA MET A 95 5.44 -4.26 9.35
C MET A 95 6.28 -5.25 8.56
N TYR A 96 7.37 -4.80 7.97
CA TYR A 96 8.07 -5.61 6.97
C TYR A 96 9.12 -6.56 7.53
N GLU A 97 9.78 -6.18 8.61
CA GLU A 97 10.88 -7.00 9.16
C GLU A 97 10.41 -8.38 9.61
N SER A 98 9.17 -8.50 10.06
CA SER A 98 8.61 -9.77 10.48
C SER A 98 8.03 -10.58 9.33
N LYS A 99 8.05 -10.03 8.12
CA LYS A 99 7.51 -10.67 6.93
C LYS A 99 8.62 -10.98 5.94
N ASP A 100 8.50 -12.09 5.24
CA ASP A 100 9.46 -12.47 4.22
C ASP A 100 9.04 -11.85 2.88
N VAL A 101 9.19 -10.53 2.78
CA VAL A 101 8.76 -9.79 1.61
C VAL A 101 9.82 -8.77 1.23
N LYS A 102 10.01 -8.57 -0.07
CA LYS A 102 10.93 -7.56 -0.57
C LYS A 102 10.25 -6.21 -0.58
N VAL A 103 10.99 -5.16 -0.23
CA VAL A 103 10.44 -3.81 -0.14
C VAL A 103 11.31 -2.84 -0.90
N ILE A 104 10.66 -1.99 -1.68
CA ILE A 104 11.30 -0.84 -2.33
C ILE A 104 10.68 0.41 -1.73
N PHE A 105 11.53 1.31 -1.23
CA PHE A 105 11.06 2.56 -0.63
C PHE A 105 11.12 3.68 -1.65
N GLN A 106 10.03 4.42 -1.75
CA GLN A 106 9.88 5.53 -2.69
C GLN A 106 9.31 6.75 -1.99
N GLY A 107 9.19 7.83 -2.72
CA GLY A 107 8.46 8.99 -2.25
C GLY A 107 9.20 9.76 -1.18
N GLY A 108 8.72 9.73 0.01
CA GLY A 108 9.23 10.53 1.09
C GLY A 108 10.56 10.10 1.68
N GLU A 109 11.16 9.05 1.17
CA GLU A 109 12.44 8.62 1.70
C GLU A 109 13.51 9.62 1.33
N THR A 110 14.05 10.26 2.33
CA THR A 110 15.10 11.25 2.13
C THR A 110 16.42 10.68 2.57
N ILE A 111 17.35 10.97 1.81
CA ILE A 111 18.71 10.57 2.12
C ILE A 111 19.33 11.56 3.05
#